data_9f24ebb567d9126d8a1c6605c4cd8fa4
#
_entry.id   9f24ebb567d9126d8a1c6605c4cd8fa4
#
_cell.length_a   1.000
_cell.length_b   1.000
_cell.length_c   1.000
_cell.angle_alpha   90.00
_cell.angle_beta   90.00
_cell.angle_gamma   90.00
#
_symmetry.space_group_name_H-M   'P 1'
#
loop_
_entity.id
_entity.type
_entity.pdbx_description
1 polymer ?
#
loop_
_entity_poly.entity_id
_entity_poly.type
_entity_poly.pdbx_seq_one_letter_code
_entity_poly.pdbx_strand_id
1 'polypeptide(L)'
;ITASVSHNHPEGIRGAQAIAGCVFLKKNNRTGAEDAIRNFVTEKIGYNLNFNLNDIRDKYTFDVTCQGSVPIAIKAYIERSGYSAQKALQLAISMGGDSDTIGAMTASIASAEAFYIVGSDFDREVINLCRELLPADLLDINDRFEAFISRPLHQSYYLGSKLFAGEYPGDKCRELAEIKLKRMHHFGVRHFIDLTEEGELSPYQQMLPKDTSYLRFPIRDVNAPESVEAVHQLIDKIEYLMQQDGYTYVHCWGGVGRTGTIMACYEARQMEKPTLTGALDAMRRHFCNMPKAAHRKSPETQEQVDFVSRFANSCNEKKDSLKQRTRDRIRG
;
A
#
# COMPACT_ATOMS: atom_id res chain seq x y z
N ILE A 1 5.83 -9.80 -21.50
CA ILE A 1 4.46 -10.34 -21.66
C ILE A 1 3.44 -9.21 -21.84
N THR A 2 3.37 -8.20 -20.96
CA THR A 2 2.35 -7.11 -21.05
C THR A 2 2.46 -6.30 -22.32
N ALA A 3 3.65 -5.88 -22.74
CA ALA A 3 3.86 -5.13 -23.96
C ALA A 3 3.47 -5.90 -25.23
N SER A 4 3.69 -7.21 -25.28
CA SER A 4 3.42 -8.05 -26.45
C SER A 4 1.93 -8.25 -26.73
N VAL A 5 1.04 -7.87 -25.82
CA VAL A 5 -0.42 -7.92 -26.05
C VAL A 5 -0.85 -6.86 -27.09
N SER A 6 -0.24 -5.68 -27.03
CA SER A 6 -0.57 -4.56 -27.93
C SER A 6 0.55 -4.23 -28.92
N HIS A 7 1.81 -4.51 -28.58
CA HIS A 7 2.99 -4.15 -29.36
C HIS A 7 3.96 -5.35 -29.39
N ASN A 8 3.77 -6.25 -30.35
CA ASN A 8 4.58 -7.47 -30.49
C ASN A 8 5.84 -7.28 -31.37
N HIS A 9 6.10 -6.10 -31.87
CA HIS A 9 7.34 -5.82 -32.60
C HIS A 9 8.55 -5.94 -31.65
N PRO A 10 9.67 -6.57 -32.06
CA PRO A 10 10.83 -6.77 -31.21
C PRO A 10 11.35 -5.50 -30.53
N GLU A 11 11.38 -4.37 -31.26
CA GLU A 11 11.82 -3.08 -30.69
C GLU A 11 10.84 -2.54 -29.64
N GLY A 12 9.53 -2.71 -29.83
CA GLY A 12 8.54 -2.33 -28.81
C GLY A 12 8.70 -3.12 -27.52
N ILE A 13 8.94 -4.42 -27.64
CA ILE A 13 9.24 -5.30 -26.50
C ILE A 13 10.56 -4.88 -25.83
N ARG A 14 11.60 -4.61 -26.63
CA ARG A 14 12.93 -4.15 -26.13
C ARG A 14 12.82 -2.84 -25.37
N GLY A 15 12.10 -1.84 -25.90
CA GLY A 15 11.87 -0.55 -25.22
C GLY A 15 11.14 -0.70 -23.90
N ALA A 16 10.08 -1.52 -23.87
CA ALA A 16 9.35 -1.82 -22.64
C ALA A 16 10.23 -2.54 -21.59
N GLN A 17 11.06 -3.50 -22.04
CA GLN A 17 12.02 -4.19 -21.17
C GLN A 17 13.07 -3.23 -20.60
N ALA A 18 13.55 -2.28 -21.41
CA ALA A 18 14.52 -1.27 -20.98
C ALA A 18 13.97 -0.43 -19.83
N ILE A 19 12.79 0.16 -20.01
CA ILE A 19 12.18 1.01 -18.97
C ILE A 19 11.82 0.21 -17.72
N ALA A 20 11.17 -0.96 -17.87
CA ALA A 20 10.84 -1.80 -16.73
C ALA A 20 12.07 -2.26 -15.94
N GLY A 21 13.17 -2.61 -16.64
CA GLY A 21 14.43 -2.97 -16.03
C GLY A 21 15.09 -1.80 -15.29
N CYS A 22 15.06 -0.59 -15.87
CA CYS A 22 15.56 0.61 -15.21
C CYS A 22 14.79 0.92 -13.91
N VAL A 23 13.45 0.87 -13.95
CA VAL A 23 12.59 1.04 -12.77
C VAL A 23 12.91 -0.02 -11.71
N PHE A 24 13.05 -1.29 -12.10
CA PHE A 24 13.42 -2.38 -11.18
C PHE A 24 14.79 -2.15 -10.55
N LEU A 25 15.80 -1.79 -11.34
CA LEU A 25 17.16 -1.55 -10.84
C LEU A 25 17.21 -0.34 -9.90
N LYS A 26 16.52 0.76 -10.25
CA LYS A 26 16.45 1.94 -9.38
C LYS A 26 15.77 1.61 -8.05
N LYS A 27 14.69 0.86 -8.09
CA LYS A 27 13.95 0.44 -6.89
C LYS A 27 14.78 -0.44 -5.95
N ASN A 28 15.66 -1.29 -6.48
CA ASN A 28 16.38 -2.30 -5.70
C ASN A 28 17.83 -1.90 -5.38
N ASN A 29 18.37 -0.81 -5.96
CA ASN A 29 19.71 -0.31 -5.70
C ASN A 29 19.61 1.11 -5.16
N ARG A 30 19.74 1.29 -3.85
CA ARG A 30 19.74 2.62 -3.21
C ARG A 30 20.94 3.47 -3.59
N THR A 31 22.08 2.83 -3.87
CA THR A 31 23.32 3.48 -4.31
C THR A 31 23.83 2.77 -5.55
N GLY A 32 24.37 3.51 -6.53
CA GLY A 32 24.91 2.94 -7.76
C GLY A 32 23.88 2.43 -8.76
N ALA A 33 22.61 2.86 -8.64
CA ALA A 33 21.56 2.48 -9.58
C ALA A 33 21.89 2.91 -11.01
N GLU A 34 22.55 4.05 -11.19
CA GLU A 34 22.93 4.63 -12.47
C GLU A 34 23.90 3.73 -13.26
N ASP A 35 24.90 3.19 -12.59
CA ASP A 35 25.85 2.26 -13.20
C ASP A 35 25.20 0.93 -13.53
N ALA A 36 24.38 0.41 -12.63
CA ALA A 36 23.59 -0.80 -12.88
C ALA A 36 22.64 -0.64 -14.07
N ILE A 37 21.97 0.52 -14.18
CA ILE A 37 21.09 0.87 -15.31
C ILE A 37 21.91 1.00 -16.58
N ARG A 38 23.03 1.70 -16.56
CA ARG A 38 23.91 1.87 -17.73
C ARG A 38 24.35 0.52 -18.27
N ASN A 39 24.90 -0.35 -17.41
CA ASN A 39 25.36 -1.67 -17.80
C ASN A 39 24.22 -2.54 -18.33
N PHE A 40 23.07 -2.54 -17.66
CA PHE A 40 21.90 -3.29 -18.13
C PHE A 40 21.43 -2.84 -19.52
N VAL A 41 21.30 -1.52 -19.72
CA VAL A 41 20.79 -0.96 -20.96
C VAL A 41 21.75 -1.16 -22.12
N THR A 42 23.06 -1.01 -21.91
CA THR A 42 24.06 -1.18 -22.96
C THR A 42 24.36 -2.65 -23.26
N GLU A 43 24.50 -3.49 -22.25
CA GLU A 43 24.97 -4.87 -22.43
C GLU A 43 23.81 -5.87 -22.66
N LYS A 44 22.64 -5.67 -22.03
CA LYS A 44 21.52 -6.61 -22.12
C LYS A 44 20.43 -6.16 -23.09
N ILE A 45 20.18 -4.85 -23.16
CA ILE A 45 19.17 -4.29 -24.06
C ILE A 45 19.78 -3.93 -25.42
N GLY A 46 21.03 -3.44 -25.40
CA GLY A 46 21.76 -3.05 -26.63
C GLY A 46 21.49 -1.63 -27.09
N TYR A 47 20.98 -0.74 -26.25
CA TYR A 47 20.87 0.69 -26.55
C TYR A 47 22.19 1.40 -26.23
N ASN A 48 22.60 2.32 -27.13
CA ASN A 48 23.75 3.17 -26.90
C ASN A 48 23.38 4.31 -25.95
N LEU A 49 24.11 4.47 -24.87
CA LEU A 49 24.02 5.58 -23.91
C LEU A 49 25.29 6.45 -23.89
N ASN A 50 26.21 6.24 -24.84
CA ASN A 50 27.49 6.96 -24.90
C ASN A 50 27.34 8.30 -25.70
N PHE A 51 26.48 9.17 -25.17
CA PHE A 51 26.27 10.54 -25.65
C PHE A 51 25.83 11.42 -24.47
N ASN A 52 25.93 12.76 -24.64
CA ASN A 52 25.35 13.72 -23.71
C ASN A 52 24.14 14.38 -24.38
N LEU A 53 23.10 14.63 -23.58
CA LEU A 53 21.88 15.23 -24.11
C LEU A 53 22.11 16.63 -24.67
N ASN A 54 23.00 17.43 -24.06
CA ASN A 54 23.33 18.75 -24.57
C ASN A 54 24.00 18.72 -25.94
N ASP A 55 24.80 17.68 -26.23
CA ASP A 55 25.52 17.58 -27.53
C ASP A 55 24.60 17.23 -28.71
N ILE A 56 23.46 16.63 -28.41
CA ILE A 56 22.49 16.20 -29.44
C ILE A 56 21.26 17.11 -29.50
N ARG A 57 21.07 18.01 -28.54
CA ARG A 57 19.87 18.83 -28.37
C ARG A 57 19.43 19.53 -29.64
N ASP A 58 20.37 20.21 -30.31
CA ASP A 58 20.06 21.00 -31.50
C ASP A 58 19.75 20.15 -32.74
N LYS A 59 20.04 18.86 -32.69
CA LYS A 59 19.85 17.90 -33.79
C LYS A 59 18.70 16.91 -33.50
N TYR A 60 18.27 16.85 -32.25
CA TYR A 60 17.19 15.95 -31.86
C TYR A 60 15.86 16.48 -32.33
N THR A 61 15.13 15.66 -33.06
CA THR A 61 13.83 16.00 -33.63
C THR A 61 12.77 15.03 -33.13
N PHE A 62 11.51 15.24 -33.53
CA PHE A 62 10.40 14.38 -33.14
C PHE A 62 10.63 12.94 -33.64
N ASP A 63 10.72 12.00 -32.69
CA ASP A 63 10.92 10.56 -32.94
C ASP A 63 10.10 9.74 -31.97
N VAL A 64 9.11 9.01 -32.49
CA VAL A 64 8.21 8.12 -31.72
C VAL A 64 8.71 6.69 -31.64
N THR A 65 9.88 6.39 -32.21
CA THR A 65 10.44 5.04 -32.14
C THR A 65 11.06 4.75 -30.76
N CYS A 66 11.08 3.50 -30.37
CA CYS A 66 11.76 3.10 -29.13
C CYS A 66 13.26 3.44 -29.16
N GLN A 67 13.90 3.33 -30.32
CA GLN A 67 15.32 3.65 -30.49
C GLN A 67 15.61 5.14 -30.35
N GLY A 68 14.66 6.01 -30.74
CA GLY A 68 14.79 7.46 -30.65
C GLY A 68 14.40 8.04 -29.30
N SER A 69 13.42 7.44 -28.61
CA SER A 69 12.84 8.01 -27.38
C SER A 69 13.40 7.37 -26.09
N VAL A 70 13.54 6.04 -26.05
CA VAL A 70 13.93 5.31 -24.82
C VAL A 70 15.33 5.66 -24.32
N PRO A 71 16.39 5.71 -25.19
CA PRO A 71 17.72 6.13 -24.75
C PRO A 71 17.76 7.55 -24.20
N ILE A 72 16.97 8.47 -24.80
CA ILE A 72 16.86 9.87 -24.32
C ILE A 72 16.28 9.92 -22.91
N ALA A 73 15.18 9.21 -22.68
CA ALA A 73 14.54 9.16 -21.36
C ALA A 73 15.47 8.61 -20.28
N ILE A 74 16.15 7.49 -20.56
CA ILE A 74 17.09 6.88 -19.62
C ILE A 74 18.28 7.81 -19.37
N LYS A 75 18.78 8.46 -20.40
CA LYS A 75 19.91 9.38 -20.30
C LYS A 75 19.55 10.63 -19.50
N ALA A 76 18.33 11.17 -19.65
CA ALA A 76 17.85 12.30 -18.86
C ALA A 76 17.83 11.95 -17.34
N TYR A 77 17.43 10.74 -16.99
CA TYR A 77 17.55 10.26 -15.63
C TYR A 77 19.00 10.17 -15.17
N ILE A 78 19.89 9.52 -15.94
CA ILE A 78 21.30 9.31 -15.57
C ILE A 78 22.03 10.63 -15.39
N GLU A 79 21.83 11.61 -16.29
CA GLU A 79 22.51 12.92 -16.22
C GLU A 79 22.02 13.81 -15.07
N ARG A 80 20.91 13.48 -14.45
CA ARG A 80 20.34 14.18 -13.30
C ARG A 80 20.17 13.29 -12.08
N SER A 81 20.77 12.12 -12.07
CA SER A 81 20.86 11.28 -10.88
C SER A 81 21.60 12.04 -9.76
N GLY A 82 21.10 11.91 -8.54
CA GLY A 82 21.57 12.72 -7.43
C GLY A 82 20.91 14.10 -7.29
N TYR A 83 20.12 14.53 -8.27
CA TYR A 83 19.19 15.65 -8.16
C TYR A 83 17.75 15.15 -7.95
N SER A 84 16.77 16.05 -7.82
CA SER A 84 15.38 15.67 -7.70
C SER A 84 14.82 15.04 -8.99
N ALA A 85 13.78 14.21 -8.90
CA ALA A 85 13.03 13.68 -10.05
C ALA A 85 12.55 14.80 -11.01
N GLN A 86 12.21 15.96 -10.44
CA GLN A 86 11.88 17.17 -11.21
C GLN A 86 12.99 17.59 -12.18
N LYS A 87 14.25 17.57 -11.74
CA LYS A 87 15.37 17.97 -12.59
C LYS A 87 15.58 17.01 -13.76
N ALA A 88 15.40 15.72 -13.53
CA ALA A 88 15.43 14.72 -14.60
C ALA A 88 14.27 14.94 -15.59
N LEU A 89 13.05 15.18 -15.09
CA LEU A 89 11.87 15.48 -15.90
C LEU A 89 12.04 16.77 -16.71
N GLN A 90 12.52 17.85 -16.07
CA GLN A 90 12.80 19.11 -16.75
C GLN A 90 13.82 18.94 -17.89
N LEU A 91 14.88 18.15 -17.67
CA LEU A 91 15.85 17.84 -18.71
C LEU A 91 15.22 17.05 -19.86
N ALA A 92 14.44 16.01 -19.55
CA ALA A 92 13.75 15.18 -20.53
C ALA A 92 12.81 16.02 -21.43
N ILE A 93 11.94 16.82 -20.83
CA ILE A 93 10.98 17.68 -21.55
C ILE A 93 11.73 18.75 -22.39
N SER A 94 12.82 19.29 -21.86
CA SER A 94 13.60 20.32 -22.56
C SER A 94 14.31 19.83 -23.82
N MET A 95 14.36 18.51 -24.05
CA MET A 95 14.89 17.95 -25.30
C MET A 95 13.94 18.15 -26.49
N GLY A 96 12.66 18.39 -26.23
CA GLY A 96 11.64 18.44 -27.29
C GLY A 96 11.31 17.04 -27.82
N GLY A 97 10.91 17.00 -29.10
CA GLY A 97 10.45 15.77 -29.75
C GLY A 97 9.14 15.26 -29.14
N ASP A 98 9.03 13.95 -28.91
CA ASP A 98 7.92 13.28 -28.21
C ASP A 98 8.08 13.46 -26.68
N SER A 99 8.00 14.71 -26.24
CA SER A 99 8.42 15.14 -24.90
C SER A 99 7.53 14.62 -23.78
N ASP A 100 6.27 14.35 -24.03
CA ASP A 100 5.34 13.73 -23.06
C ASP A 100 5.70 12.26 -22.83
N THR A 101 5.93 11.49 -23.88
CA THR A 101 6.39 10.09 -23.78
C THR A 101 7.76 9.98 -23.11
N ILE A 102 8.73 10.82 -23.55
CA ILE A 102 10.08 10.84 -22.94
C ILE A 102 9.99 11.26 -21.48
N GLY A 103 9.17 12.28 -21.17
CA GLY A 103 8.91 12.73 -19.80
C GLY A 103 8.30 11.65 -18.93
N ALA A 104 7.29 10.94 -19.40
CA ALA A 104 6.63 9.84 -18.68
C ALA A 104 7.62 8.70 -18.36
N MET A 105 8.44 8.29 -19.32
CA MET A 105 9.45 7.25 -19.11
C MET A 105 10.51 7.70 -18.11
N THR A 106 11.03 8.94 -18.23
CA THR A 106 12.02 9.50 -17.30
C THR A 106 11.46 9.59 -15.87
N ALA A 107 10.24 10.11 -15.73
CA ALA A 107 9.58 10.23 -14.45
C ALA A 107 9.36 8.86 -13.79
N SER A 108 8.99 7.84 -14.57
CA SER A 108 8.82 6.46 -14.06
C SER A 108 10.10 5.90 -13.44
N ILE A 109 11.26 6.17 -14.05
CA ILE A 109 12.56 5.73 -13.51
C ILE A 109 12.93 6.58 -12.27
N ALA A 110 12.83 7.91 -12.39
CA ALA A 110 13.25 8.83 -11.34
C ALA A 110 12.43 8.69 -10.05
N SER A 111 11.13 8.39 -10.17
CA SER A 111 10.22 8.21 -9.03
C SER A 111 10.22 6.77 -8.45
N ALA A 112 10.94 5.82 -9.04
CA ALA A 112 10.92 4.42 -8.61
C ALA A 112 11.38 4.20 -7.16
N GLU A 113 12.14 5.12 -6.59
CA GLU A 113 12.58 5.12 -5.19
C GLU A 113 11.59 5.84 -4.25
N ALA A 114 10.81 6.79 -4.78
CA ALA A 114 9.93 7.66 -3.99
C ALA A 114 8.79 6.90 -3.30
N PHE A 115 8.46 5.69 -3.73
CA PHE A 115 7.48 4.82 -3.06
C PHE A 115 7.83 4.49 -1.59
N TYR A 116 9.08 4.76 -1.17
CA TYR A 116 9.57 4.55 0.20
C TYR A 116 9.91 5.83 0.95
N ILE A 117 9.99 6.96 0.25
CA ILE A 117 10.26 8.29 0.84
C ILE A 117 9.00 9.15 0.66
N VAL A 118 7.94 8.80 1.39
CA VAL A 118 6.79 9.70 1.56
C VAL A 118 7.30 10.89 2.35
N GLY A 119 7.63 12.00 1.68
CA GLY A 119 7.96 13.20 2.43
C GLY A 119 8.78 14.30 1.79
N SER A 120 9.09 14.32 0.48
CA SER A 120 9.55 15.59 -0.07
C SER A 120 8.33 16.49 -0.34
N ASP A 121 8.37 17.74 0.12
CA ASP A 121 7.28 18.70 -0.13
C ASP A 121 7.02 18.89 -1.63
N PHE A 122 8.07 18.74 -2.44
CA PHE A 122 7.98 18.78 -3.89
C PHE A 122 7.12 17.64 -4.48
N ASP A 123 7.29 16.41 -3.99
CA ASP A 123 6.50 15.28 -4.53
C ASP A 123 5.01 15.47 -4.23
N ARG A 124 4.66 16.09 -3.10
CA ARG A 124 3.27 16.42 -2.75
C ARG A 124 2.71 17.51 -3.64
N GLU A 125 3.46 18.57 -3.91
CA GLU A 125 3.00 19.66 -4.78
C GLU A 125 2.75 19.16 -6.21
N VAL A 126 3.65 18.38 -6.77
CA VAL A 126 3.50 17.79 -8.10
C VAL A 126 2.35 16.81 -8.15
N ILE A 127 2.21 15.94 -7.17
CA ILE A 127 1.08 15.00 -7.08
C ILE A 127 -0.25 15.77 -7.00
N ASN A 128 -0.35 16.79 -6.15
CA ASN A 128 -1.57 17.59 -6.02
C ASN A 128 -1.89 18.30 -7.33
N LEU A 129 -0.91 18.92 -7.98
CA LEU A 129 -1.12 19.58 -9.27
C LEU A 129 -1.56 18.57 -10.35
N CYS A 130 -0.94 17.40 -10.42
CA CYS A 130 -1.36 16.35 -11.35
C CYS A 130 -2.81 15.91 -11.08
N ARG A 131 -3.19 15.76 -9.81
CA ARG A 131 -4.56 15.39 -9.41
C ARG A 131 -5.59 16.46 -9.79
N GLU A 132 -5.25 17.74 -9.66
CA GLU A 132 -6.11 18.87 -10.07
C GLU A 132 -6.31 18.93 -11.59
N LEU A 133 -5.32 18.50 -12.35
CA LEU A 133 -5.36 18.50 -13.83
C LEU A 133 -6.02 17.26 -14.43
N LEU A 134 -6.16 16.16 -13.67
CA LEU A 134 -6.79 14.95 -14.16
C LEU A 134 -8.31 15.11 -14.28
N PRO A 135 -8.94 14.65 -15.37
CA PRO A 135 -10.38 14.47 -15.45
C PRO A 135 -10.90 13.57 -14.31
N ALA A 136 -12.11 13.82 -13.83
CA ALA A 136 -12.67 13.16 -12.65
C ALA A 136 -12.73 11.62 -12.78
N ASP A 137 -12.99 11.10 -13.98
CA ASP A 137 -13.00 9.66 -14.26
C ASP A 137 -11.60 9.04 -14.19
N LEU A 138 -10.56 9.74 -14.67
CA LEU A 138 -9.17 9.29 -14.55
C LEU A 138 -8.66 9.42 -13.12
N LEU A 139 -9.10 10.44 -12.40
CA LEU A 139 -8.77 10.59 -10.97
C LEU A 139 -9.37 9.45 -10.14
N ASP A 140 -10.63 9.05 -10.39
CA ASP A 140 -11.24 7.89 -9.76
C ASP A 140 -10.45 6.59 -10.02
N ILE A 141 -10.03 6.37 -11.27
CA ILE A 141 -9.20 5.21 -11.63
C ILE A 141 -7.86 5.26 -10.90
N ASN A 142 -7.20 6.42 -10.84
CA ASN A 142 -5.94 6.59 -10.12
C ASN A 142 -6.11 6.29 -8.63
N ASP A 143 -7.14 6.84 -7.99
CA ASP A 143 -7.39 6.65 -6.57
C ASP A 143 -7.68 5.18 -6.23
N ARG A 144 -8.44 4.50 -7.07
CA ARG A 144 -8.69 3.06 -6.95
C ARG A 144 -7.43 2.24 -7.15
N PHE A 145 -6.56 2.63 -8.08
CA PHE A 145 -5.27 1.96 -8.31
C PHE A 145 -4.32 2.21 -7.14
N GLU A 146 -4.19 3.43 -6.66
CA GLU A 146 -3.39 3.75 -5.47
C GLU A 146 -3.88 2.98 -4.24
N ALA A 147 -5.19 2.94 -4.00
CA ALA A 147 -5.78 2.13 -2.94
C ALA A 147 -5.48 0.64 -3.10
N PHE A 148 -5.39 0.15 -4.33
CA PHE A 148 -5.04 -1.25 -4.63
C PHE A 148 -3.57 -1.57 -4.36
N ILE A 149 -2.63 -0.71 -4.80
CA ILE A 149 -1.20 -0.93 -4.62
C ILE A 149 -0.69 -0.57 -3.23
N SER A 150 -1.39 0.33 -2.52
CA SER A 150 -1.04 0.80 -1.17
C SER A 150 -1.51 -0.14 -0.06
N ARG A 151 -1.76 -1.41 -0.36
CA ARG A 151 -2.19 -2.41 0.63
C ARG A 151 -1.23 -3.60 0.67
N PRO A 152 -0.99 -4.18 1.87
CA PRO A 152 -0.05 -5.29 2.02
C PRO A 152 -0.50 -6.57 1.32
N LEU A 153 -1.80 -6.83 1.26
CA LEU A 153 -2.42 -7.93 0.51
C LEU A 153 -3.58 -7.42 -0.33
N HIS A 154 -3.90 -8.16 -1.41
CA HIS A 154 -5.00 -7.82 -2.31
C HIS A 154 -6.35 -7.69 -1.57
N GLN A 155 -6.64 -8.64 -0.69
CA GLN A 155 -7.83 -8.66 0.14
C GLN A 155 -7.55 -8.04 1.52
N SER A 156 -7.14 -6.77 1.55
CA SER A 156 -6.96 -5.99 2.76
C SER A 156 -7.40 -4.55 2.59
N TYR A 157 -7.60 -3.85 3.69
CA TYR A 157 -8.00 -2.46 3.73
C TYR A 157 -7.31 -1.73 4.88
N TYR A 158 -7.14 -0.42 4.72
CA TYR A 158 -6.50 0.46 5.68
C TYR A 158 -7.54 1.19 6.52
N LEU A 159 -7.36 1.19 7.84
CA LEU A 159 -8.23 1.91 8.79
C LEU A 159 -7.64 3.23 9.29
N GLY A 160 -6.44 3.58 8.84
CA GLY A 160 -5.72 4.74 9.35
C GLY A 160 -4.72 4.40 10.46
N SER A 161 -3.87 5.39 10.81
CA SER A 161 -2.96 5.31 11.98
C SER A 161 -2.14 4.02 12.10
N LYS A 162 -1.59 3.49 11.00
CA LYS A 162 -0.78 2.27 10.95
C LYS A 162 -1.57 0.96 11.15
N LEU A 163 -2.90 0.94 10.94
CA LEU A 163 -3.73 -0.26 11.08
C LEU A 163 -4.27 -0.74 9.74
N PHE A 164 -4.00 -2.00 9.41
CA PHE A 164 -4.59 -2.73 8.30
C PHE A 164 -5.41 -3.91 8.79
N ALA A 165 -6.42 -4.26 8.02
CA ALA A 165 -7.22 -5.45 8.24
C ALA A 165 -7.44 -6.20 6.93
N GLY A 166 -7.61 -7.52 6.98
CA GLY A 166 -7.80 -8.28 5.75
C GLY A 166 -7.82 -9.79 5.92
N GLU A 167 -7.48 -10.46 4.80
CA GLU A 167 -7.47 -11.90 4.73
C GLU A 167 -6.19 -12.50 5.35
N TYR A 168 -6.26 -13.81 5.57
CA TYR A 168 -5.16 -14.64 6.05
C TYR A 168 -3.89 -14.48 5.18
N PRO A 169 -2.74 -14.15 5.79
CA PRO A 169 -1.50 -13.88 5.07
C PRO A 169 -0.70 -15.14 4.69
N GLY A 170 -1.04 -16.28 5.26
CA GLY A 170 -0.42 -17.56 4.91
C GLY A 170 -0.99 -18.19 3.64
N ASP A 171 -0.59 -19.42 3.37
CA ASP A 171 -1.09 -20.23 2.26
C ASP A 171 -0.89 -21.72 2.57
N LYS A 172 -1.61 -22.62 1.86
CA LYS A 172 -1.36 -24.07 1.89
C LYS A 172 -0.02 -24.41 1.21
N CYS A 173 0.34 -23.68 0.17
CA CYS A 173 1.65 -23.75 -0.46
C CYS A 173 2.63 -22.86 0.30
N ARG A 174 3.71 -23.47 0.82
CA ARG A 174 4.71 -22.78 1.63
C ARG A 174 5.39 -21.62 0.88
N GLU A 175 5.72 -21.84 -0.38
CA GLU A 175 6.38 -20.85 -1.24
C GLU A 175 5.49 -19.62 -1.45
N LEU A 176 4.19 -19.82 -1.65
CA LEU A 176 3.23 -18.71 -1.76
C LEU A 176 3.05 -17.97 -0.45
N ALA A 177 3.03 -18.67 0.69
CA ALA A 177 3.01 -18.05 2.01
C ALA A 177 4.25 -17.17 2.23
N GLU A 178 5.45 -17.68 1.91
CA GLU A 178 6.69 -16.92 2.03
C GLU A 178 6.68 -15.66 1.15
N ILE A 179 6.17 -15.74 -0.07
CA ILE A 179 6.05 -14.58 -0.99
C ILE A 179 5.11 -13.52 -0.39
N LYS A 180 3.94 -13.92 0.10
CA LYS A 180 2.98 -13.01 0.73
C LYS A 180 3.58 -12.34 1.96
N LEU A 181 4.19 -13.10 2.86
CA LEU A 181 4.78 -12.58 4.10
C LEU A 181 5.98 -11.65 3.82
N LYS A 182 6.85 -11.99 2.87
CA LYS A 182 7.93 -11.10 2.42
C LYS A 182 7.39 -9.79 1.86
N ARG A 183 6.31 -9.84 1.06
CA ARG A 183 5.63 -8.64 0.55
C ARG A 183 5.10 -7.78 1.69
N MET A 184 4.40 -8.38 2.66
CA MET A 184 3.86 -7.65 3.80
C MET A 184 4.96 -7.03 4.65
N HIS A 185 6.03 -7.78 4.94
CA HIS A 185 7.18 -7.27 5.66
C HIS A 185 7.86 -6.12 4.93
N HIS A 186 8.03 -6.23 3.60
CA HIS A 186 8.58 -5.18 2.76
C HIS A 186 7.67 -3.95 2.72
N PHE A 187 6.35 -4.14 2.76
CA PHE A 187 5.36 -3.06 2.90
C PHE A 187 5.47 -2.33 4.26
N GLY A 188 6.10 -2.94 5.24
CA GLY A 188 6.29 -2.38 6.58
C GLY A 188 5.38 -2.97 7.65
N VAL A 189 4.66 -4.07 7.38
CA VAL A 189 3.91 -4.79 8.41
C VAL A 189 4.89 -5.45 9.38
N ARG A 190 4.73 -5.17 10.68
CA ARG A 190 5.57 -5.71 11.75
C ARG A 190 4.77 -6.44 12.82
N HIS A 191 3.48 -6.18 12.91
CA HIS A 191 2.62 -6.74 13.95
C HIS A 191 1.45 -7.48 13.32
N PHE A 192 1.31 -8.78 13.63
CA PHE A 192 0.27 -9.65 13.11
C PHE A 192 -0.67 -10.06 14.25
N ILE A 193 -1.97 -9.85 14.05
CA ILE A 193 -3.04 -10.29 14.96
C ILE A 193 -3.92 -11.26 14.21
N ASP A 194 -3.86 -12.51 14.62
CA ASP A 194 -4.55 -13.64 14.05
C ASP A 194 -5.82 -13.97 14.84
N LEU A 195 -6.97 -13.81 14.21
CA LEU A 195 -8.28 -14.09 14.82
C LEU A 195 -8.76 -15.52 14.57
N THR A 196 -7.96 -16.38 13.94
CA THR A 196 -8.33 -17.78 13.68
C THR A 196 -8.03 -18.67 14.86
N GLU A 197 -8.75 -19.78 14.96
CA GLU A 197 -8.47 -20.83 15.94
C GLU A 197 -7.18 -21.59 15.59
N GLU A 198 -6.58 -22.21 16.58
CA GLU A 198 -5.42 -23.06 16.36
C GLU A 198 -5.81 -24.29 15.50
N GLY A 199 -5.03 -24.56 14.48
CA GLY A 199 -5.31 -25.66 13.55
C GLY A 199 -6.36 -25.40 12.49
N GLU A 200 -7.03 -24.24 12.50
CA GLU A 200 -7.99 -23.85 11.45
C GLU A 200 -7.33 -23.66 10.09
N LEU A 201 -6.16 -23.04 10.06
CA LEU A 201 -5.39 -22.76 8.85
C LEU A 201 -3.93 -23.21 8.99
N SER A 202 -3.23 -23.32 7.87
CA SER A 202 -1.80 -23.66 7.87
C SER A 202 -0.99 -22.60 8.67
N PRO A 203 -0.19 -22.96 9.68
CA PRO A 203 0.52 -21.99 10.50
C PRO A 203 1.59 -21.24 9.69
N TYR A 204 1.65 -19.92 9.84
CA TYR A 204 2.64 -19.06 9.18
C TYR A 204 3.59 -18.35 10.16
N GLN A 205 3.32 -18.40 11.46
CA GLN A 205 4.09 -17.72 12.50
C GLN A 205 5.60 -17.99 12.41
N GLN A 206 5.98 -19.24 12.15
CA GLN A 206 7.39 -19.65 12.04
C GLN A 206 8.11 -19.10 10.81
N MET A 207 7.37 -18.58 9.82
CA MET A 207 7.90 -17.97 8.60
C MET A 207 8.06 -16.46 8.71
N LEU A 208 7.60 -15.86 9.83
CA LEU A 208 7.70 -14.42 10.05
C LEU A 208 9.16 -14.01 10.32
N PRO A 209 9.61 -12.85 9.79
CA PRO A 209 10.90 -12.28 10.13
C PRO A 209 11.06 -12.01 11.64
N LYS A 210 12.31 -12.02 12.13
CA LYS A 210 12.61 -11.87 13.57
C LYS A 210 12.18 -10.52 14.17
N ASP A 211 12.06 -9.49 13.36
CA ASP A 211 11.65 -8.14 13.72
C ASP A 211 10.12 -7.95 13.69
N THR A 212 9.37 -9.05 13.69
CA THR A 212 7.90 -9.02 13.72
C THR A 212 7.34 -9.60 15.00
N SER A 213 6.13 -9.17 15.39
CA SER A 213 5.37 -9.74 16.49
C SER A 213 4.11 -10.45 15.98
N TYR A 214 3.72 -11.49 16.67
CA TYR A 214 2.53 -12.28 16.38
C TYR A 214 1.72 -12.47 17.66
N LEU A 215 0.41 -12.21 17.55
CA LEU A 215 -0.56 -12.44 18.60
C LEU A 215 -1.75 -13.22 18.03
N ARG A 216 -2.14 -14.31 18.65
CA ARG A 216 -3.39 -15.00 18.35
C ARG A 216 -4.47 -14.60 19.34
N PHE A 217 -5.64 -14.22 18.83
CA PHE A 217 -6.86 -13.97 19.56
C PHE A 217 -7.98 -14.80 18.90
N PRO A 218 -8.16 -16.06 19.31
CA PRO A 218 -9.01 -16.98 18.57
C PRO A 218 -10.49 -16.62 18.72
N ILE A 219 -11.16 -16.58 17.58
CA ILE A 219 -12.61 -16.45 17.49
C ILE A 219 -13.06 -17.58 16.56
N ARG A 220 -14.02 -18.39 17.01
CA ARG A 220 -14.60 -19.47 16.19
C ARG A 220 -15.15 -18.90 14.88
N ASP A 221 -14.96 -19.64 13.78
CA ASP A 221 -15.42 -19.16 12.47
C ASP A 221 -16.94 -18.91 12.45
N VAL A 222 -17.35 -17.88 11.73
CA VAL A 222 -18.71 -17.32 11.64
C VAL A 222 -19.33 -16.83 12.96
N ASN A 223 -18.66 -17.01 14.10
CA ASN A 223 -19.12 -16.58 15.43
C ASN A 223 -18.61 -15.18 15.81
N ALA A 224 -19.17 -14.63 16.87
CA ALA A 224 -18.69 -13.44 17.56
C ALA A 224 -17.65 -13.80 18.65
N PRO A 225 -16.84 -12.82 19.11
CA PRO A 225 -16.00 -13.01 20.30
C PRO A 225 -16.85 -13.36 21.54
N GLU A 226 -16.28 -14.17 22.44
CA GLU A 226 -17.00 -14.61 23.65
C GLU A 226 -17.14 -13.48 24.69
N SER A 227 -16.15 -12.61 24.81
CA SER A 227 -16.05 -11.61 25.88
C SER A 227 -15.84 -10.19 25.36
N VAL A 228 -16.72 -9.27 25.75
CA VAL A 228 -16.58 -7.83 25.51
C VAL A 228 -15.30 -7.29 26.16
N GLU A 229 -14.98 -7.73 27.39
CA GLU A 229 -13.79 -7.28 28.10
C GLU A 229 -12.50 -7.77 27.42
N ALA A 230 -12.46 -9.01 26.93
CA ALA A 230 -11.33 -9.52 26.18
C ALA A 230 -11.09 -8.71 24.87
N VAL A 231 -12.16 -8.26 24.21
CA VAL A 231 -12.04 -7.39 23.03
C VAL A 231 -11.55 -5.99 23.41
N HIS A 232 -11.92 -5.45 24.57
CA HIS A 232 -11.30 -4.20 25.06
C HIS A 232 -9.78 -4.35 25.21
N GLN A 233 -9.33 -5.45 25.84
CA GLN A 233 -7.90 -5.73 26.02
C GLN A 233 -7.17 -5.94 24.66
N LEU A 234 -7.83 -6.60 23.72
CA LEU A 234 -7.29 -6.74 22.36
C LEU A 234 -7.13 -5.38 21.68
N ILE A 235 -8.12 -4.49 21.79
CA ILE A 235 -8.03 -3.15 21.21
C ILE A 235 -6.94 -2.32 21.90
N ASP A 236 -6.78 -2.42 23.22
CA ASP A 236 -5.66 -1.80 23.95
C ASP A 236 -4.31 -2.29 23.38
N LYS A 237 -4.20 -3.60 23.08
CA LYS A 237 -3.01 -4.17 22.46
C LYS A 237 -2.80 -3.70 21.04
N ILE A 238 -3.87 -3.58 20.23
CA ILE A 238 -3.80 -3.01 18.87
C ILE A 238 -3.28 -1.57 18.95
N GLU A 239 -3.88 -0.72 19.79
CA GLU A 239 -3.48 0.68 19.95
C GLU A 239 -2.03 0.81 20.42
N TYR A 240 -1.58 -0.05 21.34
CA TYR A 240 -0.18 -0.12 21.77
C TYR A 240 0.75 -0.47 20.59
N LEU A 241 0.41 -1.49 19.79
CA LEU A 241 1.23 -1.91 18.65
C LEU A 241 1.30 -0.84 17.55
N MET A 242 0.23 -0.09 17.33
CA MET A 242 0.21 1.03 16.38
C MET A 242 1.15 2.19 16.76
N GLN A 243 1.54 2.30 18.05
CA GLN A 243 2.53 3.25 18.51
C GLN A 243 3.97 2.78 18.28
N GLN A 244 4.16 1.49 18.01
CA GLN A 244 5.46 0.91 17.71
C GLN A 244 5.85 1.13 16.25
N ASP A 245 7.04 0.65 15.89
CA ASP A 245 7.53 0.71 14.52
C ASP A 245 6.77 -0.27 13.60
N GLY A 246 6.42 0.20 12.40
CA GLY A 246 5.72 -0.59 11.40
C GLY A 246 4.19 -0.54 11.51
N TYR A 247 3.54 -1.34 10.65
CA TYR A 247 2.09 -1.47 10.59
C TYR A 247 1.60 -2.68 11.37
N THR A 248 0.40 -2.54 11.96
CA THR A 248 -0.35 -3.64 12.55
C THR A 248 -1.34 -4.21 11.53
N TYR A 249 -1.39 -5.52 11.40
CA TYR A 249 -2.29 -6.24 10.48
C TYR A 249 -3.17 -7.21 11.26
N VAL A 250 -4.48 -6.98 11.21
CA VAL A 250 -5.50 -7.83 11.85
C VAL A 250 -6.21 -8.66 10.80
N HIS A 251 -6.28 -9.97 11.00
CA HIS A 251 -6.91 -10.86 10.03
C HIS A 251 -7.64 -12.05 10.67
N CYS A 252 -8.57 -12.59 9.91
CA CYS A 252 -9.10 -13.94 10.09
C CYS A 252 -8.80 -14.77 8.83
N TRP A 253 -9.68 -15.67 8.40
CA TRP A 253 -9.49 -16.35 7.12
C TRP A 253 -9.78 -15.41 5.95
N GLY A 254 -11.03 -14.94 5.83
CA GLY A 254 -11.46 -14.11 4.69
C GLY A 254 -11.29 -12.61 4.85
N GLY A 255 -11.00 -12.13 6.07
CA GLY A 255 -10.92 -10.69 6.37
C GLY A 255 -12.28 -9.99 6.45
N VAL A 256 -13.38 -10.72 6.59
CA VAL A 256 -14.75 -10.19 6.47
C VAL A 256 -15.52 -10.26 7.80
N GLY A 257 -15.82 -11.45 8.32
CA GLY A 257 -16.69 -11.62 9.49
C GLY A 257 -16.00 -11.23 10.80
N ARG A 258 -15.15 -12.10 11.32
CA ARG A 258 -14.41 -11.91 12.58
C ARG A 258 -13.57 -10.63 12.57
N THR A 259 -12.85 -10.41 11.47
CA THR A 259 -12.04 -9.19 11.27
C THR A 259 -12.93 -7.94 11.28
N GLY A 260 -14.02 -7.94 10.54
CA GLY A 260 -14.95 -6.81 10.51
C GLY A 260 -15.60 -6.52 11.87
N THR A 261 -15.87 -7.56 12.66
CA THR A 261 -16.38 -7.41 14.03
C THR A 261 -15.39 -6.67 14.92
N ILE A 262 -14.13 -7.11 14.94
CA ILE A 262 -13.09 -6.46 15.74
C ILE A 262 -12.82 -5.03 15.24
N MET A 263 -12.80 -4.80 13.92
CA MET A 263 -12.60 -3.46 13.36
C MET A 263 -13.78 -2.53 13.66
N ALA A 264 -15.02 -3.01 13.65
CA ALA A 264 -16.18 -2.22 14.07
C ALA A 264 -16.13 -1.88 15.58
N CYS A 265 -15.66 -2.80 16.42
CA CYS A 265 -15.41 -2.51 17.83
C CYS A 265 -14.28 -1.47 18.01
N TYR A 266 -13.21 -1.54 17.23
CA TYR A 266 -12.15 -0.53 17.22
C TYR A 266 -12.73 0.85 16.85
N GLU A 267 -13.52 0.96 15.79
CA GLU A 267 -14.17 2.21 15.39
C GLU A 267 -15.13 2.73 16.48
N ALA A 268 -15.93 1.87 17.11
CA ALA A 268 -16.79 2.25 18.22
C ALA A 268 -15.99 2.91 19.37
N ARG A 269 -14.81 2.38 19.68
CA ARG A 269 -13.96 2.90 20.74
C ARG A 269 -13.42 4.30 20.44
N GLN A 270 -13.17 4.63 19.17
CA GLN A 270 -12.68 5.93 18.75
C GLN A 270 -13.77 7.04 18.81
N MET A 271 -15.06 6.67 18.85
CA MET A 271 -16.17 7.62 18.86
C MET A 271 -16.36 8.25 20.23
N GLU A 272 -16.71 9.53 20.28
CA GLU A 272 -17.10 10.18 21.54
C GLU A 272 -18.36 9.53 22.14
N LYS A 273 -19.35 9.26 21.31
CA LYS A 273 -20.59 8.56 21.64
C LYS A 273 -20.76 7.33 20.72
N PRO A 274 -20.25 6.20 21.12
CA PRO A 274 -20.38 4.95 20.34
C PRO A 274 -21.83 4.54 20.11
N THR A 275 -22.13 4.24 18.86
CA THR A 275 -23.40 3.62 18.44
C THR A 275 -23.12 2.46 17.49
N LEU A 276 -24.01 1.48 17.44
CA LEU A 276 -23.90 0.36 16.49
C LEU A 276 -23.78 0.87 15.05
N THR A 277 -24.70 1.72 14.63
CA THR A 277 -24.73 2.24 13.24
C THR A 277 -23.47 3.00 12.93
N GLY A 278 -23.05 3.91 13.80
CA GLY A 278 -21.82 4.69 13.61
C GLY A 278 -20.57 3.81 13.47
N ALA A 279 -20.44 2.81 14.34
CA ALA A 279 -19.31 1.87 14.31
C ALA A 279 -19.26 1.05 13.01
N LEU A 280 -20.42 0.51 12.60
CA LEU A 280 -20.52 -0.25 11.35
C LEU A 280 -20.25 0.62 10.12
N ASP A 281 -20.79 1.83 10.08
CA ASP A 281 -20.60 2.73 8.95
C ASP A 281 -19.15 3.21 8.86
N ALA A 282 -18.50 3.48 9.99
CA ALA A 282 -17.08 3.81 10.02
C ALA A 282 -16.22 2.66 9.48
N MET A 283 -16.39 1.46 9.99
CA MET A 283 -15.66 0.29 9.52
C MET A 283 -15.93 0.00 8.04
N ARG A 284 -17.18 0.09 7.59
CA ARG A 284 -17.57 -0.21 6.20
C ARG A 284 -17.02 0.78 5.19
N ARG A 285 -16.80 2.04 5.55
CA ARG A 285 -16.09 3.02 4.70
C ARG A 285 -14.67 2.56 4.35
N HIS A 286 -14.00 1.84 5.24
CA HIS A 286 -12.70 1.25 5.00
C HIS A 286 -12.80 -0.08 4.26
N PHE A 287 -13.72 -0.95 4.70
CA PHE A 287 -13.95 -2.28 4.12
C PHE A 287 -14.36 -2.22 2.65
N CYS A 288 -15.11 -1.19 2.19
CA CYS A 288 -15.53 -1.07 0.79
C CYS A 288 -14.36 -1.00 -0.20
N ASN A 289 -13.16 -0.66 0.26
CA ASN A 289 -11.95 -0.70 -0.57
C ASN A 289 -11.40 -2.12 -0.79
N MET A 290 -11.88 -3.11 -0.04
CA MET A 290 -11.49 -4.51 -0.22
C MET A 290 -12.31 -5.14 -1.36
N PRO A 291 -11.70 -5.83 -2.35
CA PRO A 291 -12.44 -6.40 -3.48
C PRO A 291 -13.61 -7.31 -3.09
N LYS A 292 -13.48 -8.08 -2.01
CA LYS A 292 -14.58 -8.93 -1.47
C LYS A 292 -15.82 -8.13 -1.05
N ALA A 293 -15.68 -6.84 -0.75
CA ALA A 293 -16.82 -5.99 -0.36
C ALA A 293 -17.90 -5.87 -1.46
N ALA A 294 -17.53 -6.08 -2.73
CA ALA A 294 -18.48 -6.12 -3.83
C ALA A 294 -19.55 -7.25 -3.68
N HIS A 295 -19.21 -8.32 -2.95
CA HIS A 295 -20.06 -9.52 -2.84
C HIS A 295 -20.30 -9.98 -1.41
N ARG A 296 -19.67 -9.36 -0.41
CA ARG A 296 -19.75 -9.76 1.01
C ARG A 296 -20.08 -8.56 1.88
N LYS A 297 -20.89 -8.79 2.90
CA LYS A 297 -21.17 -7.80 3.95
C LYS A 297 -20.24 -8.06 5.14
N SER A 298 -19.83 -6.99 5.81
CA SER A 298 -19.01 -7.09 7.02
C SER A 298 -19.65 -6.27 8.15
N PRO A 299 -19.75 -6.81 9.36
CA PRO A 299 -19.66 -8.22 9.75
C PRO A 299 -20.64 -9.13 9.00
N GLU A 300 -20.42 -10.47 9.03
CA GLU A 300 -21.17 -11.42 8.20
C GLU A 300 -22.45 -11.94 8.85
N THR A 301 -22.46 -12.10 10.18
CA THR A 301 -23.58 -12.71 10.92
C THR A 301 -24.27 -11.69 11.83
N GLN A 302 -25.54 -11.98 12.17
CA GLN A 302 -26.29 -11.14 13.12
C GLN A 302 -25.65 -11.18 14.50
N GLU A 303 -25.13 -12.33 14.94
CA GLU A 303 -24.44 -12.47 16.21
C GLU A 303 -23.22 -11.56 16.31
N GLN A 304 -22.44 -11.43 15.22
CA GLN A 304 -21.31 -10.50 15.13
C GLN A 304 -21.77 -9.05 15.22
N VAL A 305 -22.87 -8.69 14.56
CA VAL A 305 -23.46 -7.34 14.63
C VAL A 305 -23.96 -7.04 16.05
N ASP A 306 -24.64 -8.00 16.69
CA ASP A 306 -25.13 -7.86 18.07
C ASP A 306 -23.97 -7.70 19.06
N PHE A 307 -22.84 -8.38 18.80
CA PHE A 307 -21.63 -8.20 19.60
C PHE A 307 -21.10 -6.76 19.51
N VAL A 308 -21.02 -6.18 18.30
CA VAL A 308 -20.62 -4.78 18.12
C VAL A 308 -21.53 -3.83 18.89
N SER A 309 -22.86 -4.12 18.93
CA SER A 309 -23.81 -3.34 19.72
C SER A 309 -23.49 -3.40 21.22
N ARG A 310 -23.27 -4.60 21.78
CA ARG A 310 -22.89 -4.78 23.19
C ARG A 310 -21.59 -4.07 23.51
N PHE A 311 -20.60 -4.17 22.62
CA PHE A 311 -19.32 -3.48 22.78
C PHE A 311 -19.46 -1.95 22.78
N ALA A 312 -20.24 -1.38 21.85
CA ALA A 312 -20.50 0.06 21.79
C ALA A 312 -21.17 0.58 23.08
N ASN A 313 -22.15 -0.18 23.63
CA ASN A 313 -22.79 0.14 24.90
C ASN A 313 -21.77 0.13 26.07
N SER A 314 -20.91 -0.90 26.14
CA SER A 314 -19.89 -0.97 27.18
C SER A 314 -18.88 0.18 27.11
N CYS A 315 -18.56 0.68 25.92
CA CYS A 315 -17.74 1.88 25.75
C CYS A 315 -18.41 3.14 26.34
N ASN A 316 -19.73 3.30 26.17
CA ASN A 316 -20.48 4.41 26.77
C ASN A 316 -20.44 4.32 28.29
N GLU A 317 -20.72 3.14 28.87
CA GLU A 317 -20.69 2.91 30.33
C GLU A 317 -19.32 3.23 30.95
N LYS A 318 -18.23 2.79 30.30
CA LYS A 318 -16.85 3.11 30.73
C LYS A 318 -16.57 4.61 30.71
N LYS A 319 -17.01 5.32 29.66
CA LYS A 319 -16.83 6.77 29.53
C LYS A 319 -17.65 7.56 30.57
N ASP A 320 -18.87 7.14 30.83
CA ASP A 320 -19.73 7.81 31.82
C ASP A 320 -19.21 7.58 33.25
N SER A 321 -18.73 6.38 33.56
CA SER A 321 -18.08 6.06 34.84
C SER A 321 -16.83 6.92 35.06
N LEU A 322 -16.03 7.14 34.01
CA LEU A 322 -14.83 7.98 34.09
C LEU A 322 -15.19 9.45 34.31
N LYS A 323 -16.19 9.97 33.61
CA LYS A 323 -16.70 11.33 33.80
C LYS A 323 -17.24 11.55 35.21
N GLN A 324 -17.94 10.57 35.78
CA GLN A 324 -18.46 10.65 37.13
C GLN A 324 -17.32 10.71 38.15
N ARG A 325 -16.34 9.80 38.06
CA ARG A 325 -15.15 9.78 38.94
C ARG A 325 -14.37 11.10 38.90
N THR A 326 -14.26 11.72 37.73
CA THR A 326 -13.61 13.01 37.55
C THR A 326 -14.39 14.13 38.21
N ARG A 327 -15.74 14.14 38.08
CA ARG A 327 -16.60 15.11 38.77
C ARG A 327 -16.53 14.99 40.31
N ASP A 328 -16.50 13.76 40.79
CA ASP A 328 -16.43 13.49 42.26
C ASP A 328 -15.07 13.93 42.82
N ARG A 329 -13.97 13.75 42.06
CA ARG A 329 -12.64 14.28 42.45
C ARG A 329 -12.53 15.81 42.47
N ILE A 330 -13.29 16.50 41.64
CA ILE A 330 -13.27 17.97 41.59
C ILE A 330 -14.14 18.57 42.70
N ARG A 331 -15.11 17.81 43.23
CA ARG A 331 -16.04 18.25 44.26
C ARG A 331 -15.59 17.93 45.70
N GLY A 332 -14.65 17.03 45.90
CA GLY A 332 -14.02 16.74 47.19
C GLY A 332 -12.67 17.43 47.32
#